data_2a289ac5a810a680b5431958844473e2
#
_entry.id   2a289ac5a810a680b5431958844473e2
#
_cell.length_a   1.000
_cell.length_b   1.000
_cell.length_c   1.000
_cell.angle_alpha   90.00
_cell.angle_beta   90.00
_cell.angle_gamma   90.00
#
_symmetry.space_group_name_H-M   'P 1'
#
loop_
_entity.id
_entity.type
_entity.pdbx_description
1 polymer ?
#
loop_
_entity_poly.entity_id
_entity_poly.type
_entity_poly.pdbx_seq_one_letter_code
_entity_poly.pdbx_strand_id
1 'polypeptide(L)'
;MKKEKIISRLRVKLDEMHIPYGDIDCYDGPTTVTVKVQFDGGVPVGNTPEGVEEEFDTFKDVLGKDKTRSYADKNHIYIEIPKERKNRHYPKFVESENSCDWKEEKELPIFLGYDTFGKPLTLDLAESPNILAAGAYNQGGGVLLKSMLNSLLTAKNPGELRIMIADSEVVAFSEYGNLDRSWFYGNGIITQNNPTGQLEHLCREMDERFSKLREAGCNNIVAYHRTHGSLPYIVVIVNEYPNYINYSCSTMNMAFLNAVIRLAQRGRTVGIHCIISTRRPSTENNPFIKNIPSSLMTNFPVKIATKCHSVTDSRIILDGQPGAERLLGLGDMLLLKDNNLTRFQGLYVGHEDTEALVDKLNSKLSEVNPISKMERTHYPSSTDILDVKFPLDDDTKNAARFVVSHGFTSASDLQRHLGMGYAKARRIMDTLERLGIVGPSTASGRTLLVHDLDELEKILDNRDQ
;
A
#
# COMPACT_ATOMS: atom_id res chain seq x y z
N MET A 1 23.06 -1.16 -22.61
CA MET A 1 24.26 -1.92 -23.10
C MET A 1 23.70 -3.07 -23.93
N LYS A 2 24.26 -3.39 -25.12
CA LYS A 2 23.75 -4.52 -25.90
C LYS A 2 24.01 -5.84 -25.17
N LYS A 3 23.09 -6.79 -25.25
CA LYS A 3 23.15 -8.12 -24.55
C LYS A 3 24.47 -8.82 -24.83
N GLU A 4 24.91 -8.85 -26.09
CA GLU A 4 26.17 -9.44 -26.49
C GLU A 4 27.40 -8.86 -25.77
N LYS A 5 27.41 -7.55 -25.53
CA LYS A 5 28.50 -6.89 -24.81
C LYS A 5 28.52 -7.25 -23.33
N ILE A 6 27.34 -7.50 -22.71
CA ILE A 6 27.24 -7.97 -21.34
C ILE A 6 27.83 -9.38 -21.25
N ILE A 7 27.35 -10.29 -22.10
CA ILE A 7 27.80 -11.70 -22.15
C ILE A 7 29.31 -11.77 -22.35
N SER A 8 29.85 -11.02 -23.33
CA SER A 8 31.30 -11.01 -23.62
C SER A 8 32.14 -10.59 -22.42
N ARG A 9 31.72 -9.51 -21.71
CA ARG A 9 32.44 -9.05 -20.50
C ARG A 9 32.37 -10.05 -19.36
N LEU A 10 31.23 -10.71 -19.17
CA LEU A 10 31.08 -11.73 -18.15
C LEU A 10 31.94 -12.95 -18.45
N ARG A 11 31.98 -13.42 -19.69
CA ARG A 11 32.86 -14.54 -20.12
C ARG A 11 34.31 -14.24 -19.78
N VAL A 12 34.81 -13.09 -20.23
CA VAL A 12 36.20 -12.68 -19.94
C VAL A 12 36.48 -12.72 -18.43
N LYS A 13 35.56 -12.24 -17.61
CA LYS A 13 35.75 -12.23 -16.16
C LYS A 13 35.69 -13.60 -15.51
N LEU A 14 34.75 -14.45 -15.93
CA LEU A 14 34.66 -15.84 -15.48
C LEU A 14 35.93 -16.65 -15.87
N ASP A 15 36.44 -16.42 -17.08
CA ASP A 15 37.67 -17.04 -17.57
C ASP A 15 38.91 -16.57 -16.78
N GLU A 16 39.00 -15.25 -16.46
CA GLU A 16 40.05 -14.70 -15.56
C GLU A 16 40.02 -15.31 -14.17
N MET A 17 38.82 -15.59 -13.66
CA MET A 17 38.63 -16.19 -12.33
C MET A 17 38.80 -17.73 -12.33
N HIS A 18 39.02 -18.32 -13.50
CA HIS A 18 39.15 -19.79 -13.70
C HIS A 18 37.91 -20.55 -13.18
N ILE A 19 36.71 -19.94 -13.29
CA ILE A 19 35.45 -20.55 -12.89
C ILE A 19 34.83 -21.23 -14.10
N PRO A 20 34.65 -22.56 -14.11
CA PRO A 20 33.97 -23.26 -15.18
C PRO A 20 32.47 -22.89 -15.21
N TYR A 21 31.97 -22.52 -16.37
CA TYR A 21 30.56 -22.18 -16.59
C TYR A 21 30.02 -22.83 -17.86
N GLY A 22 28.71 -23.04 -17.89
CA GLY A 22 27.98 -23.52 -19.06
C GLY A 22 27.34 -22.38 -19.84
N ASP A 23 26.03 -22.45 -20.04
CA ASP A 23 25.31 -21.47 -20.83
C ASP A 23 25.13 -20.13 -20.09
N ILE A 24 25.18 -19.02 -20.86
CA ILE A 24 24.88 -17.67 -20.37
C ILE A 24 23.72 -17.10 -21.16
N ASP A 25 22.57 -16.95 -20.49
CA ASP A 25 21.35 -16.39 -21.07
C ASP A 25 21.11 -14.95 -20.61
N CYS A 26 20.51 -14.14 -21.47
CA CYS A 26 20.11 -12.76 -21.17
C CYS A 26 18.61 -12.56 -21.38
N TYR A 27 17.93 -12.13 -20.33
CA TYR A 27 16.50 -11.80 -20.32
C TYR A 27 16.29 -10.29 -20.21
N ASP A 28 15.28 -9.80 -20.88
CA ASP A 28 15.01 -8.36 -20.98
C ASP A 28 13.74 -8.02 -20.17
N GLY A 29 13.91 -7.77 -18.88
CA GLY A 29 12.84 -7.28 -18.01
C GLY A 29 12.52 -5.79 -18.25
N PRO A 30 11.49 -5.24 -17.63
CA PRO A 30 11.06 -3.84 -17.89
C PRO A 30 12.14 -2.81 -17.55
N THR A 31 12.77 -2.91 -16.40
CA THR A 31 13.75 -1.94 -15.90
C THR A 31 15.16 -2.50 -15.73
N THR A 32 15.31 -3.81 -15.85
CA THR A 32 16.56 -4.55 -15.69
C THR A 32 16.82 -5.48 -16.87
N VAL A 33 18.08 -5.85 -17.05
CA VAL A 33 18.48 -7.01 -17.86
C VAL A 33 18.96 -8.06 -16.87
N THR A 34 18.40 -9.26 -16.92
CA THR A 34 18.81 -10.39 -16.08
C THR A 34 19.71 -11.32 -16.87
N VAL A 35 20.89 -11.57 -16.36
CA VAL A 35 21.81 -12.57 -16.91
C VAL A 35 21.75 -13.79 -16.02
N LYS A 36 21.52 -14.95 -16.61
CA LYS A 36 21.54 -16.26 -15.98
C LYS A 36 22.80 -16.99 -16.45
N VAL A 37 23.64 -17.40 -15.50
CA VAL A 37 24.86 -18.16 -15.77
C VAL A 37 24.68 -19.54 -15.17
N GLN A 38 24.85 -20.59 -15.98
CA GLN A 38 24.77 -21.98 -15.54
C GLN A 38 26.17 -22.46 -15.07
N PHE A 39 26.21 -23.31 -14.05
CA PHE A 39 27.43 -23.93 -13.54
C PHE A 39 27.27 -25.44 -13.50
N ASP A 40 28.15 -26.13 -14.18
CA ASP A 40 28.22 -27.58 -14.20
C ASP A 40 28.90 -28.06 -12.91
N GLY A 41 28.14 -28.81 -12.05
CA GLY A 41 28.64 -29.24 -10.76
C GLY A 41 28.24 -28.39 -9.56
N GLY A 42 27.41 -27.35 -9.78
CA GLY A 42 26.89 -26.45 -8.76
C GLY A 42 27.67 -25.13 -8.68
N VAL A 43 27.06 -24.13 -8.08
CA VAL A 43 27.68 -22.80 -7.91
C VAL A 43 28.88 -22.93 -6.98
N PRO A 44 30.09 -22.48 -7.39
CA PRO A 44 31.34 -22.68 -6.64
C PRO A 44 31.43 -21.88 -5.32
N VAL A 45 30.42 -21.10 -5.02
CA VAL A 45 30.37 -20.16 -3.88
C VAL A 45 29.61 -20.75 -2.72
N GLY A 46 30.04 -20.47 -1.50
CA GLY A 46 29.35 -20.91 -0.28
C GLY A 46 27.86 -20.59 -0.30
N ASN A 47 27.04 -21.56 0.08
CA ASN A 47 25.58 -21.63 -0.05
C ASN A 47 24.77 -20.51 0.68
N THR A 48 25.39 -19.39 1.05
CA THR A 48 24.70 -18.27 1.69
C THR A 48 24.48 -17.14 0.68
N PRO A 49 23.30 -16.50 0.67
CA PRO A 49 23.06 -15.32 -0.17
C PRO A 49 24.13 -14.23 -0.02
N GLU A 50 24.73 -14.12 1.16
CA GLU A 50 25.78 -13.17 1.51
C GLU A 50 27.14 -13.54 0.86
N GLY A 51 27.53 -14.81 0.81
CA GLY A 51 28.75 -15.24 0.13
C GLY A 51 28.71 -15.05 -1.39
N VAL A 52 27.54 -15.24 -2.00
CA VAL A 52 27.31 -14.94 -3.42
C VAL A 52 27.41 -13.43 -3.68
N GLU A 53 26.90 -12.58 -2.78
CA GLU A 53 26.98 -11.13 -2.94
C GLU A 53 28.42 -10.60 -2.85
N GLU A 54 29.25 -11.10 -1.93
CA GLU A 54 30.64 -10.63 -1.76
C GLU A 54 31.55 -11.03 -2.92
N GLU A 55 31.48 -12.25 -3.42
CA GLU A 55 32.31 -12.67 -4.57
C GLU A 55 31.84 -12.04 -5.90
N PHE A 56 30.52 -11.80 -6.05
CA PHE A 56 29.96 -11.18 -7.24
C PHE A 56 29.93 -9.66 -7.21
N ASP A 57 30.32 -9.02 -6.15
CA ASP A 57 30.61 -7.57 -6.12
C ASP A 57 31.72 -7.21 -7.14
N THR A 58 32.63 -8.15 -7.46
CA THR A 58 33.59 -8.01 -8.57
C THR A 58 32.92 -7.86 -9.94
N PHE A 59 31.71 -8.43 -10.16
CA PHE A 59 30.97 -8.22 -11.40
C PHE A 59 30.30 -6.85 -11.50
N LYS A 60 30.08 -6.15 -10.37
CA LYS A 60 29.59 -4.75 -10.37
C LYS A 60 30.62 -3.83 -11.06
N ASP A 61 31.90 -4.02 -10.78
CA ASP A 61 32.98 -3.24 -11.38
C ASP A 61 33.09 -3.48 -12.89
N VAL A 62 32.95 -4.75 -13.33
CA VAL A 62 32.99 -5.13 -14.75
C VAL A 62 31.78 -4.59 -15.51
N LEU A 63 30.61 -4.53 -14.85
CA LEU A 63 29.36 -4.09 -15.47
C LEU A 63 29.10 -2.59 -15.27
N GLY A 64 29.86 -1.95 -14.38
CA GLY A 64 29.89 -0.50 -14.17
C GLY A 64 28.56 0.07 -13.66
N LYS A 65 27.85 -0.63 -12.75
CA LYS A 65 26.53 -0.19 -12.27
C LYS A 65 26.30 -0.50 -10.80
N ASP A 66 26.25 0.53 -9.98
CA ASP A 66 26.11 0.50 -8.52
C ASP A 66 24.86 -0.21 -7.96
N LYS A 67 23.84 -0.50 -8.79
CA LYS A 67 22.58 -1.10 -8.37
C LYS A 67 22.33 -2.47 -8.98
N THR A 68 23.41 -3.15 -9.34
CA THR A 68 23.37 -4.55 -9.77
C THR A 68 23.06 -5.41 -8.54
N ARG A 69 22.14 -6.36 -8.68
CA ARG A 69 21.84 -7.38 -7.68
C ARG A 69 22.22 -8.74 -8.23
N SER A 70 22.82 -9.59 -7.42
CA SER A 70 23.09 -10.98 -7.73
C SER A 70 22.46 -11.91 -6.71
N TYR A 71 22.05 -13.06 -7.15
CA TYR A 71 21.58 -14.15 -6.30
C TYR A 71 21.81 -15.48 -7.02
N ALA A 72 21.78 -16.58 -6.27
CA ALA A 72 22.04 -17.90 -6.82
C ALA A 72 20.93 -18.89 -6.43
N ASP A 73 20.72 -19.87 -7.30
CA ASP A 73 20.14 -21.15 -6.95
C ASP A 73 21.24 -22.24 -6.96
N LYS A 74 20.84 -23.50 -6.86
CA LYS A 74 21.80 -24.62 -6.78
C LYS A 74 22.78 -24.69 -7.94
N ASN A 75 22.36 -24.32 -9.16
CA ASN A 75 23.13 -24.51 -10.40
C ASN A 75 23.31 -23.23 -11.20
N HIS A 76 22.71 -22.11 -10.79
CA HIS A 76 22.74 -20.88 -11.57
C HIS A 76 23.02 -19.67 -10.70
N ILE A 77 23.67 -18.70 -11.29
CA ILE A 77 23.76 -17.34 -10.78
C ILE A 77 22.95 -16.42 -11.68
N TYR A 78 22.22 -15.52 -11.03
CA TYR A 78 21.42 -14.50 -11.66
C TYR A 78 22.00 -13.13 -11.34
N ILE A 79 22.21 -12.32 -12.37
CA ILE A 79 22.75 -10.96 -12.25
C ILE A 79 21.74 -9.99 -12.85
N GLU A 80 21.10 -9.19 -12.05
CA GLU A 80 20.11 -8.18 -12.44
C GLU A 80 20.79 -6.83 -12.63
N ILE A 81 20.93 -6.42 -13.89
CA ILE A 81 21.65 -5.21 -14.31
C ILE A 81 20.63 -4.11 -14.62
N PRO A 82 20.64 -2.97 -13.93
CA PRO A 82 19.75 -1.86 -14.23
C PRO A 82 19.92 -1.33 -15.65
N LYS A 83 18.82 -1.12 -16.36
CA LYS A 83 18.83 -0.39 -17.65
C LYS A 83 19.11 1.10 -17.40
N GLU A 84 19.67 1.76 -18.42
CA GLU A 84 19.72 3.23 -18.44
C GLU A 84 18.28 3.80 -18.37
N ARG A 85 18.10 4.92 -17.68
CA ARG A 85 16.76 5.49 -17.43
C ARG A 85 15.92 5.65 -18.71
N LYS A 86 16.53 6.06 -19.82
CA LYS A 86 15.87 6.22 -21.12
C LYS A 86 15.38 4.91 -21.75
N ASN A 87 15.92 3.77 -21.32
CA ASN A 87 15.60 2.43 -21.85
C ASN A 87 14.72 1.62 -20.87
N ARG A 88 14.28 2.22 -19.75
CA ARG A 88 13.36 1.59 -18.81
C ARG A 88 11.94 1.74 -19.32
N HIS A 89 11.21 0.64 -19.28
CA HIS A 89 9.79 0.61 -19.56
C HIS A 89 9.03 0.51 -18.22
N TYR A 90 8.00 1.33 -18.07
CA TYR A 90 7.10 1.32 -16.91
C TYR A 90 5.73 0.88 -17.40
N PRO A 91 5.41 -0.43 -17.30
CA PRO A 91 4.17 -0.97 -17.87
C PRO A 91 2.95 -0.35 -17.16
N LYS A 92 1.95 0.04 -17.94
CA LYS A 92 0.69 0.58 -17.42
C LYS A 92 -0.33 -0.54 -17.24
N PHE A 93 -1.17 -0.41 -16.21
CA PHE A 93 -2.23 -1.37 -15.93
C PHE A 93 -3.19 -1.51 -17.14
N VAL A 94 -3.68 -0.40 -17.67
CA VAL A 94 -4.62 -0.38 -18.81
C VAL A 94 -4.08 -1.04 -20.09
N GLU A 95 -2.78 -0.97 -20.32
CA GLU A 95 -2.13 -1.60 -21.46
C GLU A 95 -1.87 -3.10 -21.20
N SER A 96 -1.68 -3.46 -19.94
CA SER A 96 -1.27 -4.81 -19.52
C SER A 96 -2.46 -5.71 -19.16
N GLU A 97 -3.64 -5.15 -18.83
CA GLU A 97 -4.79 -5.92 -18.35
C GLU A 97 -5.28 -7.01 -19.30
N ASN A 98 -5.02 -6.85 -20.61
CA ASN A 98 -5.39 -7.82 -21.65
C ASN A 98 -4.18 -8.54 -22.24
N SER A 99 -2.97 -8.37 -21.69
CA SER A 99 -1.74 -8.92 -22.28
C SER A 99 -1.50 -10.39 -21.96
N CYS A 100 -2.19 -10.94 -20.96
CA CYS A 100 -2.10 -12.34 -20.54
C CYS A 100 -3.29 -12.76 -19.71
N ASP A 101 -3.48 -14.05 -19.50
CA ASP A 101 -4.60 -14.64 -18.76
C ASP A 101 -4.36 -14.63 -17.24
N TRP A 102 -4.06 -13.44 -16.70
CA TRP A 102 -3.74 -13.27 -15.27
C TRP A 102 -4.92 -13.52 -14.32
N LYS A 103 -6.14 -13.58 -14.86
CA LYS A 103 -7.38 -13.84 -14.10
C LYS A 103 -7.71 -15.33 -13.99
N GLU A 104 -7.21 -16.15 -14.91
CA GLU A 104 -7.55 -17.56 -14.96
C GLU A 104 -7.20 -18.31 -13.70
N GLU A 105 -8.06 -19.25 -13.32
CA GLU A 105 -7.90 -20.17 -12.18
C GLU A 105 -7.70 -19.49 -10.81
N LYS A 106 -8.00 -18.18 -10.69
CA LYS A 106 -7.82 -17.42 -9.45
C LYS A 106 -9.15 -16.89 -8.91
N GLU A 107 -9.34 -17.06 -7.61
CA GLU A 107 -10.53 -16.55 -6.92
C GLU A 107 -10.47 -15.02 -6.75
N LEU A 108 -9.32 -14.48 -6.35
CA LEU A 108 -9.11 -13.03 -6.18
C LEU A 108 -7.81 -12.62 -6.87
N PRO A 109 -7.81 -12.54 -8.22
CA PRO A 109 -6.60 -12.29 -9.00
C PRO A 109 -6.07 -10.86 -8.82
N ILE A 110 -4.77 -10.75 -8.61
CA ILE A 110 -4.02 -9.50 -8.59
C ILE A 110 -2.89 -9.59 -9.61
N PHE A 111 -2.84 -8.63 -10.52
CA PHE A 111 -1.74 -8.47 -11.46
C PHE A 111 -0.75 -7.45 -10.88
N LEU A 112 0.38 -7.94 -10.37
CA LEU A 112 1.40 -7.08 -9.74
C LEU A 112 2.24 -6.34 -10.77
N GLY A 113 2.56 -6.97 -11.91
CA GLY A 113 3.45 -6.42 -12.91
C GLY A 113 4.26 -7.48 -13.63
N TYR A 114 5.52 -7.17 -13.92
CA TYR A 114 6.42 -8.07 -14.66
C TYR A 114 7.72 -8.28 -13.86
N ASP A 115 8.16 -9.53 -13.81
CA ASP A 115 9.43 -9.89 -13.18
C ASP A 115 10.65 -9.41 -14.01
N THR A 116 11.83 -9.69 -13.52
CA THR A 116 13.09 -9.30 -14.16
C THR A 116 13.40 -10.12 -15.42
N PHE A 117 12.63 -11.18 -15.71
CA PHE A 117 12.67 -11.95 -16.95
C PHE A 117 11.67 -11.44 -17.99
N GLY A 118 10.82 -10.47 -17.64
CA GLY A 118 9.74 -9.96 -18.48
C GLY A 118 8.47 -10.80 -18.44
N LYS A 119 8.35 -11.72 -17.49
CA LYS A 119 7.15 -12.55 -17.31
C LYS A 119 6.12 -11.85 -16.43
N PRO A 120 4.81 -12.02 -16.72
CA PRO A 120 3.76 -11.53 -15.87
C PRO A 120 3.86 -12.13 -14.46
N LEU A 121 3.75 -11.28 -13.43
CA LEU A 121 3.72 -11.67 -12.03
C LEU A 121 2.33 -11.42 -11.46
N THR A 122 1.69 -12.49 -11.02
CA THR A 122 0.32 -12.46 -10.51
C THR A 122 0.23 -13.12 -9.14
N LEU A 123 -0.78 -12.74 -8.37
CA LEU A 123 -1.15 -13.39 -7.10
C LEU A 123 -2.64 -13.76 -7.11
N ASP A 124 -2.99 -14.76 -6.32
CA ASP A 124 -4.36 -14.95 -5.85
C ASP A 124 -4.43 -14.53 -4.37
N LEU A 125 -5.22 -13.49 -4.07
CA LEU A 125 -5.38 -13.00 -2.70
C LEU A 125 -6.15 -14.02 -1.83
N ALA A 126 -6.96 -14.89 -2.42
CA ALA A 126 -7.64 -15.95 -1.69
C ALA A 126 -6.66 -17.02 -1.18
N GLU A 127 -5.59 -17.31 -1.93
CA GLU A 127 -4.51 -18.20 -1.51
C GLU A 127 -3.49 -17.49 -0.60
N SER A 128 -3.21 -16.23 -0.90
CA SER A 128 -2.24 -15.37 -0.20
C SER A 128 -2.99 -14.28 0.56
N PRO A 129 -3.62 -14.59 1.68
CA PRO A 129 -4.80 -13.89 2.20
C PRO A 129 -4.54 -12.46 2.68
N ASN A 130 -3.30 -12.11 2.99
CA ASN A 130 -2.96 -10.79 3.50
C ASN A 130 -1.64 -10.32 2.91
N ILE A 131 -1.59 -9.04 2.53
CA ILE A 131 -0.43 -8.41 1.90
C ILE A 131 0.01 -7.21 2.73
N LEU A 132 1.28 -7.18 3.09
CA LEU A 132 1.96 -6.01 3.63
C LEU A 132 2.79 -5.35 2.54
N ALA A 133 2.49 -4.10 2.21
CA ALA A 133 3.29 -3.28 1.31
C ALA A 133 4.03 -2.19 2.10
N ALA A 134 5.36 -2.15 2.01
CA ALA A 134 6.14 -1.17 2.77
C ALA A 134 7.32 -0.59 1.98
N GLY A 135 7.79 0.61 2.36
CA GLY A 135 8.96 1.24 1.78
C GLY A 135 8.92 2.76 1.85
N ALA A 136 9.90 3.44 1.26
CA ALA A 136 10.03 4.88 1.39
C ALA A 136 8.95 5.66 0.62
N TYR A 137 8.74 6.91 1.04
CA TYR A 137 7.82 7.83 0.39
C TYR A 137 8.13 8.02 -1.10
N ASN A 138 7.09 8.16 -1.96
CA ASN A 138 7.20 8.34 -3.41
C ASN A 138 7.96 7.22 -4.17
N GLN A 139 8.01 6.00 -3.63
CA GLN A 139 8.65 4.87 -4.30
C GLN A 139 7.65 3.91 -5.00
N GLY A 140 6.39 4.30 -5.09
CA GLY A 140 5.36 3.55 -5.83
C GLY A 140 4.37 2.77 -4.96
N GLY A 141 4.43 2.89 -3.62
CA GLY A 141 3.54 2.15 -2.72
C GLY A 141 2.05 2.43 -2.94
N GLY A 142 1.65 3.70 -3.06
CA GLY A 142 0.25 4.06 -3.34
C GLY A 142 -0.22 3.59 -4.73
N VAL A 143 0.65 3.66 -5.74
CA VAL A 143 0.35 3.14 -7.10
C VAL A 143 0.19 1.62 -7.08
N LEU A 144 0.99 0.90 -6.29
CA LEU A 144 0.84 -0.54 -6.09
C LEU A 144 -0.53 -0.88 -5.51
N LEU A 145 -0.97 -0.19 -4.45
CA LEU A 145 -2.30 -0.41 -3.85
C LEU A 145 -3.43 -0.17 -4.87
N LYS A 146 -3.33 0.90 -5.67
CA LYS A 146 -4.29 1.17 -6.77
C LYS A 146 -4.27 0.07 -7.83
N SER A 147 -3.09 -0.41 -8.23
CA SER A 147 -2.95 -1.51 -9.19
C SER A 147 -3.61 -2.80 -8.68
N MET A 148 -3.41 -3.13 -7.40
CA MET A 148 -4.08 -4.28 -6.78
C MET A 148 -5.61 -4.10 -6.76
N LEU A 149 -6.09 -2.92 -6.37
CA LEU A 149 -7.52 -2.62 -6.35
C LEU A 149 -8.13 -2.68 -7.76
N ASN A 150 -7.49 -2.07 -8.75
CA ASN A 150 -7.94 -2.13 -10.14
C ASN A 150 -7.98 -3.58 -10.67
N SER A 151 -7.01 -4.42 -10.29
CA SER A 151 -7.02 -5.84 -10.63
C SER A 151 -8.28 -6.52 -10.10
N LEU A 152 -8.59 -6.34 -8.82
CA LEU A 152 -9.74 -6.94 -8.17
C LEU A 152 -11.07 -6.45 -8.77
N LEU A 153 -11.21 -5.12 -8.98
CA LEU A 153 -12.40 -4.51 -9.57
C LEU A 153 -12.62 -4.92 -11.03
N THR A 154 -11.54 -5.12 -11.79
CA THR A 154 -11.62 -5.57 -13.19
C THR A 154 -11.98 -7.06 -13.30
N ALA A 155 -11.62 -7.86 -12.30
CA ALA A 155 -11.85 -9.31 -12.31
C ALA A 155 -13.19 -9.74 -11.73
N LYS A 156 -13.80 -8.94 -10.86
CA LYS A 156 -15.00 -9.30 -10.09
C LYS A 156 -16.14 -8.31 -10.32
N ASN A 157 -17.29 -8.65 -9.77
CA ASN A 157 -18.48 -7.80 -9.71
C ASN A 157 -18.92 -7.58 -8.24
N PRO A 158 -19.83 -6.63 -7.95
CA PRO A 158 -20.26 -6.33 -6.57
C PRO A 158 -20.92 -7.49 -5.82
N GLY A 159 -21.47 -8.48 -6.53
CA GLY A 159 -22.01 -9.70 -5.91
C GLY A 159 -20.95 -10.68 -5.45
N GLU A 160 -19.71 -10.54 -5.98
CA GLU A 160 -18.57 -11.39 -5.67
C GLU A 160 -17.54 -10.73 -4.76
N LEU A 161 -17.45 -9.38 -4.82
CA LEU A 161 -16.42 -8.62 -4.09
C LEU A 161 -17.01 -7.36 -3.48
N ARG A 162 -16.68 -7.09 -2.23
CA ARG A 162 -16.85 -5.82 -1.54
C ARG A 162 -15.50 -5.30 -1.07
N ILE A 163 -15.35 -3.99 -1.10
CA ILE A 163 -14.11 -3.32 -0.67
C ILE A 163 -14.38 -2.38 0.50
N MET A 164 -13.43 -2.29 1.41
CA MET A 164 -13.37 -1.32 2.48
C MET A 164 -12.00 -0.64 2.42
N ILE A 165 -11.98 0.67 2.30
CA ILE A 165 -10.72 1.42 2.17
C ILE A 165 -10.60 2.35 3.37
N ALA A 166 -9.51 2.26 4.11
CA ALA A 166 -9.10 3.24 5.11
C ALA A 166 -7.94 4.07 4.55
N ASP A 167 -8.20 5.35 4.26
CA ASP A 167 -7.24 6.31 3.71
C ASP A 167 -7.26 7.61 4.50
N SER A 168 -6.34 7.75 5.45
CA SER A 168 -6.22 8.95 6.29
C SER A 168 -5.75 10.20 5.54
N GLU A 169 -5.17 10.03 4.36
CA GLU A 169 -4.68 11.14 3.55
C GLU A 169 -5.76 11.73 2.63
N VAL A 170 -6.92 11.07 2.53
CA VAL A 170 -8.11 11.49 1.75
C VAL A 170 -7.88 11.52 0.24
N VAL A 171 -6.66 11.68 -0.21
CA VAL A 171 -6.31 11.95 -1.62
C VAL A 171 -5.90 10.68 -2.37
N ALA A 172 -5.35 9.67 -1.65
CA ALA A 172 -4.75 8.52 -2.32
C ALA A 172 -5.75 7.65 -3.10
N PHE A 173 -7.02 7.62 -2.69
CA PHE A 173 -8.09 6.84 -3.31
C PHE A 173 -9.30 7.68 -3.73
N SER A 174 -9.12 8.99 -3.93
CA SER A 174 -10.20 9.92 -4.28
C SER A 174 -10.94 9.54 -5.56
N GLU A 175 -10.26 8.96 -6.54
CA GLU A 175 -10.83 8.53 -7.82
C GLU A 175 -11.92 7.46 -7.65
N TYR A 176 -11.84 6.64 -6.59
CA TYR A 176 -12.85 5.62 -6.31
C TYR A 176 -14.07 6.14 -5.55
N GLY A 177 -14.08 7.42 -5.19
CA GLY A 177 -15.22 8.04 -4.51
C GLY A 177 -16.51 8.01 -5.32
N ASN A 178 -16.39 8.01 -6.66
CA ASN A 178 -17.50 7.91 -7.60
C ASN A 178 -17.90 6.47 -7.94
N LEU A 179 -17.22 5.45 -7.39
CA LEU A 179 -17.56 4.06 -7.61
C LEU A 179 -18.91 3.74 -6.96
N ASP A 180 -19.75 2.96 -7.67
CA ASP A 180 -21.08 2.61 -7.17
C ASP A 180 -21.05 1.99 -5.77
N ARG A 181 -22.01 2.38 -4.94
CA ARG A 181 -22.09 1.97 -3.54
C ARG A 181 -22.10 0.46 -3.34
N SER A 182 -22.60 -0.29 -4.31
CA SER A 182 -22.65 -1.75 -4.28
C SER A 182 -21.28 -2.42 -4.17
N TRP A 183 -20.21 -1.73 -4.56
CA TRP A 183 -18.85 -2.24 -4.42
C TRP A 183 -18.30 -2.17 -2.99
N PHE A 184 -18.91 -1.37 -2.14
CA PHE A 184 -18.35 -1.11 -0.82
C PHE A 184 -18.98 -1.96 0.28
N TYR A 185 -18.14 -2.31 1.26
CA TYR A 185 -18.57 -2.78 2.57
C TYR A 185 -18.60 -1.62 3.56
N GLY A 186 -19.64 -1.56 4.38
CA GLY A 186 -19.79 -0.50 5.39
C GLY A 186 -19.90 0.90 4.76
N ASN A 187 -19.16 1.88 5.24
CA ASN A 187 -19.23 3.26 4.74
C ASN A 187 -18.34 3.54 3.52
N GLY A 188 -17.70 2.52 2.95
CA GLY A 188 -16.85 2.67 1.78
C GLY A 188 -15.45 3.16 2.12
N ILE A 189 -15.11 4.38 1.69
CA ILE A 189 -13.80 4.98 1.97
C ILE A 189 -13.88 5.76 3.29
N ILE A 190 -13.01 5.41 4.23
CA ILE A 190 -12.92 6.03 5.55
C ILE A 190 -11.73 6.98 5.55
N THR A 191 -11.99 8.27 5.54
CA THR A 191 -10.95 9.27 5.31
C THR A 191 -10.43 9.94 6.59
N GLN A 192 -11.27 10.20 7.57
CA GLN A 192 -10.89 11.06 8.70
C GLN A 192 -11.11 10.42 10.07
N ASN A 193 -12.02 9.48 10.17
CA ASN A 193 -12.33 8.84 11.42
C ASN A 193 -11.48 7.58 11.61
N ASN A 194 -11.19 7.26 12.85
CA ASN A 194 -10.53 6.01 13.16
C ASN A 194 -11.39 4.84 12.64
N PRO A 195 -10.87 3.99 11.73
CA PRO A 195 -11.61 2.91 11.12
C PRO A 195 -11.94 1.78 12.11
N THR A 196 -11.53 1.88 13.37
CA THR A 196 -11.67 0.83 14.39
C THR A 196 -13.10 0.34 14.51
N GLY A 197 -14.10 1.23 14.61
CA GLY A 197 -15.50 0.83 14.73
C GLY A 197 -16.00 0.01 13.55
N GLN A 198 -15.58 0.34 12.31
CA GLN A 198 -15.93 -0.43 11.13
C GLN A 198 -15.16 -1.75 11.03
N LEU A 199 -13.91 -1.78 11.45
CA LEU A 199 -13.12 -3.02 11.55
C LEU A 199 -13.70 -3.97 12.61
N GLU A 200 -14.17 -3.45 13.75
CA GLU A 200 -14.87 -4.24 14.76
C GLU A 200 -16.22 -4.77 14.23
N HIS A 201 -16.96 -3.96 13.46
CA HIS A 201 -18.16 -4.43 12.77
C HIS A 201 -17.81 -5.56 11.79
N LEU A 202 -16.73 -5.43 11.02
CA LEU A 202 -16.28 -6.48 10.12
C LEU A 202 -15.82 -7.75 10.88
N CYS A 203 -15.27 -7.60 12.08
CA CYS A 203 -15.00 -8.74 12.95
C CYS A 203 -16.28 -9.48 13.38
N ARG A 204 -17.39 -8.78 13.61
CA ARG A 204 -18.72 -9.41 13.87
C ARG A 204 -19.25 -10.11 12.63
N GLU A 205 -19.20 -9.45 11.46
CA GLU A 205 -19.55 -10.08 10.18
C GLU A 205 -18.75 -11.38 9.94
N MET A 206 -17.44 -11.36 10.27
CA MET A 206 -16.59 -12.55 10.21
C MET A 206 -17.14 -13.70 11.06
N ASP A 207 -17.54 -13.42 12.30
CA ASP A 207 -18.11 -14.45 13.20
C ASP A 207 -19.47 -14.95 12.69
N GLU A 208 -20.32 -14.07 12.15
CA GLU A 208 -21.58 -14.45 11.49
C GLU A 208 -21.34 -15.34 10.28
N ARG A 209 -20.34 -15.05 9.47
CA ARG A 209 -19.94 -15.89 8.32
C ARG A 209 -19.48 -17.28 8.78
N PHE A 210 -18.71 -17.38 9.86
CA PHE A 210 -18.37 -18.67 10.44
C PHE A 210 -19.60 -19.48 10.85
N SER A 211 -20.62 -18.83 11.41
CA SER A 211 -21.89 -19.49 11.75
C SER A 211 -22.62 -19.97 10.50
N LYS A 212 -22.73 -19.13 9.44
CA LYS A 212 -23.31 -19.51 8.15
C LYS A 212 -22.61 -20.70 7.50
N LEU A 213 -21.27 -20.70 7.50
CA LEU A 213 -20.48 -21.81 6.96
C LEU A 213 -20.74 -23.12 7.74
N ARG A 214 -20.82 -23.03 9.07
CA ARG A 214 -21.11 -24.17 9.93
C ARG A 214 -22.49 -24.73 9.69
N GLU A 215 -23.52 -23.90 9.60
CA GLU A 215 -24.88 -24.30 9.28
C GLU A 215 -24.99 -24.94 7.90
N ALA A 216 -24.22 -24.44 6.94
CA ALA A 216 -24.13 -24.97 5.58
C ALA A 216 -23.26 -26.25 5.47
N GLY A 217 -22.59 -26.70 6.54
CA GLY A 217 -21.67 -27.83 6.51
C GLY A 217 -20.40 -27.56 5.67
N CYS A 218 -20.05 -26.29 5.46
CA CYS A 218 -18.90 -25.88 4.66
C CYS A 218 -17.71 -25.54 5.52
N ASN A 219 -16.51 -25.94 5.10
CA ASN A 219 -15.26 -25.68 5.83
C ASN A 219 -14.59 -24.35 5.43
N ASN A 220 -14.97 -23.77 4.31
CA ASN A 220 -14.47 -22.48 3.84
C ASN A 220 -15.44 -21.84 2.83
N ILE A 221 -15.16 -20.57 2.47
CA ILE A 221 -16.00 -19.79 1.55
C ILE A 221 -16.04 -20.39 0.14
N VAL A 222 -14.97 -21.02 -0.34
CA VAL A 222 -14.96 -21.65 -1.68
C VAL A 222 -15.91 -22.84 -1.73
N ALA A 223 -15.94 -23.67 -0.67
CA ALA A 223 -16.92 -24.76 -0.55
C ALA A 223 -18.34 -24.21 -0.49
N TYR A 224 -18.56 -23.12 0.24
CA TYR A 224 -19.85 -22.45 0.34
C TYR A 224 -20.34 -21.94 -1.03
N HIS A 225 -19.48 -21.30 -1.81
CA HIS A 225 -19.83 -20.82 -3.16
C HIS A 225 -20.27 -21.93 -4.09
N ARG A 226 -19.68 -23.12 -3.98
CA ARG A 226 -20.03 -24.27 -4.84
C ARG A 226 -21.40 -24.85 -4.53
N THR A 227 -21.92 -24.68 -3.33
CA THR A 227 -23.10 -25.39 -2.83
C THR A 227 -24.26 -24.48 -2.46
N HIS A 228 -24.01 -23.24 -2.04
CA HIS A 228 -25.02 -22.35 -1.45
C HIS A 228 -25.13 -20.98 -2.15
N GLY A 229 -24.34 -20.74 -3.20
CA GLY A 229 -24.35 -19.49 -3.94
C GLY A 229 -23.33 -18.45 -3.42
N SER A 230 -23.42 -17.22 -3.94
CA SER A 230 -22.40 -16.19 -3.70
C SER A 230 -22.52 -15.57 -2.31
N LEU A 231 -21.43 -15.62 -1.56
CA LEU A 231 -21.14 -14.77 -0.41
C LEU A 231 -19.94 -13.90 -0.80
N PRO A 232 -20.09 -12.57 -0.98
CA PRO A 232 -19.00 -11.77 -1.55
C PRO A 232 -17.77 -11.79 -0.68
N TYR A 233 -16.59 -11.89 -1.30
CA TYR A 233 -15.33 -11.61 -0.64
C TYR A 233 -15.31 -10.18 -0.11
N ILE A 234 -14.58 -9.93 0.97
CA ILE A 234 -14.35 -8.57 1.48
C ILE A 234 -12.86 -8.31 1.52
N VAL A 235 -12.42 -7.28 0.81
CA VAL A 235 -11.02 -6.84 0.82
C VAL A 235 -10.92 -5.51 1.55
N VAL A 236 -10.13 -5.51 2.62
CA VAL A 236 -9.82 -4.33 3.43
C VAL A 236 -8.47 -3.77 3.00
N ILE A 237 -8.45 -2.54 2.55
CA ILE A 237 -7.22 -1.81 2.23
C ILE A 237 -7.00 -0.75 3.29
N VAL A 238 -5.88 -0.82 4.00
CA VAL A 238 -5.47 0.19 4.99
C VAL A 238 -4.23 0.91 4.47
N ASN A 239 -4.44 2.12 3.98
CA ASN A 239 -3.35 2.97 3.52
C ASN A 239 -2.69 3.67 4.71
N GLU A 240 -1.37 3.49 4.84
CA GLU A 240 -0.55 4.07 5.90
C GLU A 240 -1.12 3.79 7.31
N TYR A 241 -1.13 2.49 7.69
CA TYR A 241 -1.72 2.04 8.97
C TYR A 241 -1.19 2.79 10.20
N PRO A 242 0.06 3.28 10.27
CA PRO A 242 0.54 4.04 11.42
C PRO A 242 -0.22 5.34 11.67
N ASN A 243 -0.89 5.91 10.66
CA ASN A 243 -1.70 7.11 10.84
C ASN A 243 -2.94 6.88 11.71
N TYR A 244 -3.37 5.62 11.84
CA TYR A 244 -4.51 5.23 12.70
C TYR A 244 -4.09 4.87 14.12
N ILE A 245 -2.78 4.83 14.39
CA ILE A 245 -2.23 4.58 15.71
C ILE A 245 -1.97 5.92 16.37
N ASN A 246 -2.85 6.33 17.29
CA ASN A 246 -2.68 7.56 18.03
C ASN A 246 -1.80 7.31 19.27
N TYR A 247 -0.59 7.87 19.25
CA TYR A 247 0.40 7.71 20.31
C TYR A 247 -0.04 8.24 21.69
N SER A 248 -1.06 9.08 21.71
CA SER A 248 -1.63 9.62 22.96
C SER A 248 -2.68 8.72 23.59
N CYS A 249 -3.19 7.72 22.89
CA CYS A 249 -4.26 6.84 23.38
C CYS A 249 -3.94 5.36 23.14
N SER A 250 -3.35 4.71 24.13
CA SER A 250 -2.95 3.29 24.04
C SER A 250 -4.14 2.33 23.81
N THR A 251 -5.30 2.64 24.39
CA THR A 251 -6.49 1.78 24.28
C THR A 251 -7.06 1.74 22.87
N MET A 252 -7.18 2.90 22.19
CA MET A 252 -7.66 2.96 20.80
C MET A 252 -6.69 2.31 19.80
N ASN A 253 -5.39 2.46 20.04
CA ASN A 253 -4.35 1.84 19.24
C ASN A 253 -4.44 0.32 19.30
N MET A 254 -4.65 -0.23 20.49
CA MET A 254 -4.79 -1.66 20.68
C MET A 254 -6.07 -2.20 20.03
N ALA A 255 -7.19 -1.48 20.08
CA ALA A 255 -8.44 -1.87 19.45
C ALA A 255 -8.29 -1.98 17.93
N PHE A 256 -7.69 -0.97 17.28
CA PHE A 256 -7.39 -0.98 15.84
C PHE A 256 -6.50 -2.18 15.46
N LEU A 257 -5.35 -2.32 16.14
CA LEU A 257 -4.39 -3.40 15.86
C LEU A 257 -5.02 -4.77 16.09
N ASN A 258 -5.76 -4.95 17.18
CA ASN A 258 -6.43 -6.20 17.50
C ASN A 258 -7.47 -6.57 16.43
N ALA A 259 -8.24 -5.60 15.92
CA ALA A 259 -9.21 -5.84 14.87
C ALA A 259 -8.51 -6.29 13.58
N VAL A 260 -7.46 -5.59 13.13
CA VAL A 260 -6.68 -5.95 11.94
C VAL A 260 -6.05 -7.33 12.09
N ILE A 261 -5.40 -7.61 13.24
CA ILE A 261 -4.78 -8.90 13.51
C ILE A 261 -5.81 -10.02 13.50
N ARG A 262 -6.97 -9.82 14.15
CA ARG A 262 -8.05 -10.81 14.19
C ARG A 262 -8.61 -11.13 12.81
N LEU A 263 -8.81 -10.12 11.96
CA LEU A 263 -9.23 -10.29 10.58
C LEU A 263 -8.16 -11.04 9.77
N ALA A 264 -6.89 -10.66 9.92
CA ALA A 264 -5.79 -11.30 9.21
C ALA A 264 -5.60 -12.78 9.63
N GLN A 265 -5.82 -13.12 10.90
CA GLN A 265 -5.69 -14.50 11.41
C GLN A 265 -6.80 -15.43 10.94
N ARG A 266 -8.02 -14.95 10.86
CA ARG A 266 -9.21 -15.80 10.70
C ARG A 266 -10.00 -15.53 9.43
N GLY A 267 -9.83 -14.36 8.82
CA GLY A 267 -10.65 -13.88 7.71
C GLY A 267 -10.61 -14.76 6.47
N ARG A 268 -9.45 -15.36 6.14
CA ARG A 268 -9.27 -16.21 4.96
C ARG A 268 -10.37 -17.25 4.79
N THR A 269 -10.71 -17.95 5.86
CA THR A 269 -11.70 -19.04 5.82
C THR A 269 -13.07 -18.56 5.37
N VAL A 270 -13.44 -17.33 5.70
CA VAL A 270 -14.74 -16.73 5.42
C VAL A 270 -14.67 -15.64 4.33
N GLY A 271 -13.56 -15.57 3.60
CA GLY A 271 -13.39 -14.67 2.45
C GLY A 271 -13.16 -13.21 2.82
N ILE A 272 -12.46 -12.94 3.93
CA ILE A 272 -12.05 -11.59 4.33
C ILE A 272 -10.53 -11.49 4.27
N HIS A 273 -10.01 -10.49 3.56
CA HIS A 273 -8.60 -10.33 3.26
C HIS A 273 -8.13 -8.90 3.55
N CYS A 274 -6.89 -8.74 4.00
CA CYS A 274 -6.32 -7.45 4.36
C CYS A 274 -5.11 -7.11 3.50
N ILE A 275 -5.08 -5.89 2.97
CA ILE A 275 -3.91 -5.29 2.32
C ILE A 275 -3.56 -4.05 3.13
N ILE A 276 -2.39 -4.00 3.73
CA ILE A 276 -1.96 -2.85 4.53
C ILE A 276 -0.69 -2.25 3.98
N SER A 277 -0.53 -0.94 4.14
CA SER A 277 0.69 -0.25 3.74
C SER A 277 1.31 0.57 4.86
N THR A 278 2.63 0.80 4.74
CA THR A 278 3.37 1.74 5.56
C THR A 278 4.57 2.32 4.82
N ARG A 279 4.87 3.60 5.06
CA ARG A 279 6.07 4.28 4.55
C ARG A 279 7.26 4.20 5.49
N ARG A 280 7.04 3.73 6.73
CA ARG A 280 8.07 3.68 7.77
C ARG A 280 8.07 2.31 8.43
N PRO A 281 8.85 1.37 7.92
CA PRO A 281 8.97 0.05 8.53
C PRO A 281 9.71 0.07 9.87
N SER A 282 10.63 1.04 10.06
CA SER A 282 11.34 1.24 11.33
C SER A 282 11.11 2.64 11.87
N THR A 283 11.03 2.75 13.19
CA THR A 283 10.90 4.00 13.92
C THR A 283 12.02 4.09 14.97
N GLU A 284 13.26 4.19 14.49
CA GLU A 284 14.42 4.31 15.37
C GLU A 284 14.33 5.49 16.36
N ASN A 285 13.55 6.51 16.02
CA ASN A 285 13.41 7.74 16.80
C ASN A 285 12.14 7.83 17.65
N ASN A 286 11.29 6.80 17.69
CA ASN A 286 10.10 6.83 18.54
C ASN A 286 10.05 5.58 19.44
N PRO A 287 10.32 5.74 20.76
CA PRO A 287 10.32 4.62 21.71
C PRO A 287 8.95 3.94 21.87
N PHE A 288 7.87 4.57 21.39
CA PHE A 288 6.51 4.05 21.46
C PHE A 288 6.10 3.26 20.22
N ILE A 289 6.85 3.36 19.11
CA ILE A 289 6.62 2.57 17.89
C ILE A 289 7.88 1.75 17.60
N LYS A 290 8.04 0.71 18.34
CA LYS A 290 9.02 -0.32 17.97
C LYS A 290 8.42 -1.13 16.84
N ASN A 291 8.91 -0.92 15.60
CA ASN A 291 8.69 -1.79 14.45
C ASN A 291 7.22 -2.19 14.16
N ILE A 292 6.92 -2.64 12.97
CA ILE A 292 5.67 -3.33 12.70
C ILE A 292 5.52 -4.45 13.75
N PRO A 293 4.40 -4.51 14.53
CA PRO A 293 4.25 -5.54 15.54
C PRO A 293 4.48 -6.93 14.97
N SER A 294 5.23 -7.78 15.65
CA SER A 294 5.52 -9.13 15.17
C SER A 294 4.24 -9.95 14.92
N SER A 295 3.20 -9.72 15.73
CA SER A 295 1.87 -10.32 15.53
C SER A 295 1.23 -9.89 14.20
N LEU A 296 1.49 -8.66 13.73
CA LEU A 296 1.05 -8.22 12.40
C LEU A 296 1.88 -8.90 11.31
N MET A 297 3.22 -8.87 11.43
CA MET A 297 4.14 -9.47 10.45
C MET A 297 3.84 -10.94 10.18
N THR A 298 3.57 -11.71 11.24
CA THR A 298 3.28 -13.16 11.14
C THR A 298 1.99 -13.45 10.37
N ASN A 299 1.00 -12.53 10.42
CA ASN A 299 -0.29 -12.73 9.78
C ASN A 299 -0.37 -12.15 8.35
N PHE A 300 0.74 -11.57 7.86
CA PHE A 300 0.88 -11.06 6.50
C PHE A 300 2.00 -11.83 5.78
N PRO A 301 1.70 -13.04 5.25
CA PRO A 301 2.71 -13.91 4.66
C PRO A 301 3.27 -13.38 3.34
N VAL A 302 2.51 -12.52 2.64
CA VAL A 302 3.00 -11.84 1.44
C VAL A 302 3.47 -10.45 1.81
N LYS A 303 4.73 -10.15 1.49
CA LYS A 303 5.34 -8.86 1.76
C LYS A 303 5.89 -8.26 0.48
N ILE A 304 5.58 -7.00 0.24
CA ILE A 304 6.09 -6.28 -0.91
C ILE A 304 6.86 -5.07 -0.41
N ALA A 305 8.16 -5.06 -0.70
CA ALA A 305 9.01 -3.92 -0.41
C ALA A 305 9.15 -3.04 -1.65
N THR A 306 8.79 -1.77 -1.55
CA THR A 306 9.27 -0.74 -2.45
C THR A 306 10.64 -0.29 -2.00
N LYS A 307 11.31 0.60 -2.76
CA LYS A 307 12.64 1.08 -2.39
C LYS A 307 12.66 1.62 -0.95
N CYS A 308 13.63 1.15 -0.17
CA CYS A 308 13.91 1.59 1.19
C CYS A 308 15.13 2.52 1.26
N HIS A 309 15.31 3.20 2.40
CA HIS A 309 16.48 4.05 2.64
C HIS A 309 17.66 3.26 3.19
N SER A 310 17.40 2.17 3.92
CA SER A 310 18.45 1.39 4.60
C SER A 310 18.26 -0.10 4.43
N VAL A 311 19.34 -0.86 4.61
CA VAL A 311 19.31 -2.34 4.69
C VAL A 311 18.47 -2.81 5.87
N THR A 312 18.49 -2.08 6.98
CA THR A 312 17.69 -2.35 8.17
C THR A 312 16.19 -2.32 7.84
N ASP A 313 15.73 -1.31 7.11
CA ASP A 313 14.34 -1.22 6.65
C ASP A 313 13.96 -2.40 5.76
N SER A 314 14.85 -2.76 4.82
CA SER A 314 14.65 -3.91 3.95
C SER A 314 14.46 -5.19 4.77
N ARG A 315 15.36 -5.45 5.73
CA ARG A 315 15.30 -6.64 6.59
C ARG A 315 14.05 -6.70 7.45
N ILE A 316 13.57 -5.56 7.94
CA ILE A 316 12.32 -5.49 8.70
C ILE A 316 11.12 -5.89 7.83
N ILE A 317 11.03 -5.38 6.60
CA ILE A 317 9.91 -5.68 5.70
C ILE A 317 9.96 -7.13 5.20
N LEU A 318 11.15 -7.60 4.83
CA LEU A 318 11.37 -8.84 4.10
C LEU A 318 11.90 -9.98 5.00
N ASP A 319 11.52 -10.01 6.27
CA ASP A 319 11.86 -11.08 7.23
C ASP A 319 13.35 -11.40 7.28
N GLY A 320 14.19 -10.37 7.36
CA GLY A 320 15.65 -10.50 7.43
C GLY A 320 16.36 -10.40 6.08
N GLN A 321 15.63 -10.38 4.95
CA GLN A 321 16.22 -10.30 3.62
C GLN A 321 16.60 -8.85 3.25
N PRO A 322 17.85 -8.58 2.81
CA PRO A 322 18.26 -7.30 2.25
C PRO A 322 17.80 -7.14 0.80
N GLY A 323 18.02 -5.96 0.21
CA GLY A 323 17.89 -5.72 -1.24
C GLY A 323 16.93 -4.61 -1.60
N ALA A 324 15.95 -4.28 -0.76
CA ALA A 324 15.00 -3.19 -1.08
C ALA A 324 15.67 -1.80 -1.09
N GLU A 325 16.78 -1.61 -0.41
CA GLU A 325 17.61 -0.39 -0.44
C GLU A 325 18.30 -0.18 -1.80
N ARG A 326 18.51 -1.26 -2.55
CA ARG A 326 19.16 -1.24 -3.87
C ARG A 326 18.19 -1.04 -5.03
N LEU A 327 16.89 -1.07 -4.77
CA LEU A 327 15.85 -0.87 -5.79
C LEU A 327 15.99 0.49 -6.49
N LEU A 328 15.53 0.54 -7.73
CA LEU A 328 15.61 1.74 -8.57
C LEU A 328 14.59 2.81 -8.17
N GLY A 329 13.53 2.40 -7.44
CA GLY A 329 12.35 3.21 -7.18
C GLY A 329 11.35 3.20 -8.35
N LEU A 330 10.33 4.06 -8.29
CA LEU A 330 9.30 4.18 -9.34
C LEU A 330 8.63 2.85 -9.70
N GLY A 331 8.27 2.06 -8.69
CA GLY A 331 7.59 0.79 -8.88
C GLY A 331 8.50 -0.43 -9.09
N ASP A 332 9.83 -0.27 -8.96
CA ASP A 332 10.77 -1.40 -8.84
C ASP A 332 10.68 -1.92 -7.40
N MET A 333 10.31 -3.18 -7.24
CA MET A 333 9.86 -3.77 -5.97
C MET A 333 10.43 -5.17 -5.76
N LEU A 334 10.39 -5.63 -4.51
CA LEU A 334 10.66 -7.01 -4.10
C LEU A 334 9.39 -7.61 -3.48
N LEU A 335 9.00 -8.78 -3.97
CA LEU A 335 7.96 -9.63 -3.42
C LEU A 335 8.61 -10.76 -2.63
N LEU A 336 8.29 -10.87 -1.35
CA LEU A 336 8.58 -12.04 -0.53
C LEU A 336 7.29 -12.86 -0.36
N LYS A 337 7.31 -14.08 -0.88
CA LYS A 337 6.24 -15.07 -0.74
C LYS A 337 6.87 -16.46 -0.60
N ASP A 338 6.41 -17.25 0.38
CA ASP A 338 6.88 -18.63 0.63
C ASP A 338 8.42 -18.72 0.69
N ASN A 339 9.06 -17.77 1.38
CA ASN A 339 10.52 -17.59 1.48
C ASN A 339 11.24 -17.31 0.15
N ASN A 340 10.51 -17.11 -0.94
CA ASN A 340 11.07 -16.76 -2.23
C ASN A 340 11.02 -15.23 -2.42
N LEU A 341 12.16 -14.65 -2.79
CA LEU A 341 12.30 -13.22 -3.03
C LEU A 341 12.35 -12.95 -4.54
N THR A 342 11.29 -12.36 -5.07
CA THR A 342 11.16 -12.03 -6.50
C THR A 342 11.19 -10.54 -6.72
N ARG A 343 12.08 -10.04 -7.60
CA ARG A 343 12.09 -8.65 -8.04
C ARG A 343 11.16 -8.45 -9.22
N PHE A 344 10.42 -7.36 -9.21
CA PHE A 344 9.50 -7.04 -10.29
C PHE A 344 9.32 -5.54 -10.47
N GLN A 345 8.87 -5.15 -11.66
CA GLN A 345 8.38 -3.81 -11.93
C GLN A 345 6.87 -3.81 -11.83
N GLY A 346 6.34 -3.07 -10.85
CA GLY A 346 4.91 -2.89 -10.66
C GLY A 346 4.26 -2.10 -11.79
N LEU A 347 2.96 -2.32 -12.00
CA LEU A 347 2.17 -1.62 -13.00
C LEU A 347 1.91 -0.17 -12.57
N TYR A 348 2.08 0.74 -13.51
CA TYR A 348 1.69 2.13 -13.31
C TYR A 348 0.16 2.28 -13.48
N VAL A 349 -0.44 3.03 -12.57
CA VAL A 349 -1.86 3.40 -12.61
C VAL A 349 -1.94 4.92 -12.55
N GLY A 350 -2.43 5.52 -13.62
CA GLY A 350 -2.68 6.96 -13.71
C GLY A 350 -4.01 7.34 -13.03
N HIS A 351 -4.17 8.63 -12.73
CA HIS A 351 -5.42 9.18 -12.21
C HIS A 351 -6.55 9.01 -13.22
N GLU A 352 -6.35 9.49 -14.45
CA GLU A 352 -7.30 9.38 -15.54
C GLU A 352 -7.68 7.93 -15.88
N ASP A 353 -6.70 7.01 -15.82
CA ASP A 353 -6.93 5.58 -16.08
C ASP A 353 -7.88 4.97 -15.03
N THR A 354 -7.75 5.41 -13.77
CA THR A 354 -8.62 4.95 -12.67
C THR A 354 -10.02 5.53 -12.79
N GLU A 355 -10.16 6.82 -13.12
CA GLU A 355 -11.46 7.44 -13.35
C GLU A 355 -12.21 6.75 -14.50
N ALA A 356 -11.53 6.50 -15.62
CA ALA A 356 -12.09 5.78 -16.76
C ALA A 356 -12.52 4.35 -16.38
N LEU A 357 -11.77 3.65 -15.52
CA LEU A 357 -12.17 2.35 -15.00
C LEU A 357 -13.44 2.46 -14.15
N VAL A 358 -13.51 3.41 -13.22
CA VAL A 358 -14.68 3.64 -12.35
C VAL A 358 -15.93 3.93 -13.20
N ASP A 359 -15.83 4.78 -14.21
CA ASP A 359 -16.93 5.10 -15.11
C ASP A 359 -17.39 3.85 -15.90
N LYS A 360 -16.46 3.05 -16.40
CA LYS A 360 -16.73 1.78 -17.08
C LYS A 360 -17.47 0.78 -16.18
N LEU A 361 -17.05 0.67 -14.90
CA LEU A 361 -17.69 -0.23 -13.94
C LEU A 361 -19.10 0.23 -13.58
N ASN A 362 -19.30 1.53 -13.36
CA ASN A 362 -20.61 2.12 -13.08
C ASN A 362 -21.57 1.96 -14.27
N SER A 363 -21.09 2.16 -15.51
CA SER A 363 -21.88 1.98 -16.72
C SER A 363 -22.38 0.55 -16.88
N LYS A 364 -21.51 -0.44 -16.66
CA LYS A 364 -21.88 -1.87 -16.68
C LYS A 364 -22.96 -2.22 -15.66
N LEU A 365 -22.89 -1.65 -14.45
CA LEU A 365 -23.93 -1.88 -13.42
C LEU A 365 -25.26 -1.25 -13.80
N SER A 366 -25.25 -0.08 -14.44
CA SER A 366 -26.46 0.60 -14.92
C SER A 366 -27.18 -0.19 -16.04
N GLU A 367 -26.42 -0.92 -16.87
CA GLU A 367 -26.97 -1.81 -17.91
C GLU A 367 -27.66 -3.04 -17.31
N VAL A 368 -27.10 -3.61 -16.22
CA VAL A 368 -27.63 -4.81 -15.55
C VAL A 368 -28.81 -4.48 -14.62
N ASN A 369 -28.83 -3.28 -14.00
CA ASN A 369 -29.86 -2.82 -13.07
C ASN A 369 -30.29 -1.38 -13.37
N PRO A 370 -31.23 -1.13 -14.29
CA PRO A 370 -31.67 0.23 -14.64
C PRO A 370 -32.37 0.99 -13.50
N ILE A 371 -32.69 0.33 -12.37
CA ILE A 371 -33.42 0.92 -11.23
C ILE A 371 -32.48 1.50 -10.15
N SER A 372 -31.19 1.19 -10.14
CA SER A 372 -30.24 1.69 -9.13
C SER A 372 -29.62 3.06 -9.49
N LYS A 373 -30.46 4.06 -9.80
CA LYS A 373 -30.08 5.45 -9.59
C LYS A 373 -30.19 5.81 -8.11
N MET A 374 -29.57 5.02 -7.23
CA MET A 374 -29.43 5.39 -5.84
C MET A 374 -28.24 6.36 -5.70
N GLU A 375 -28.49 7.35 -4.88
CA GLU A 375 -27.61 8.48 -4.52
C GLU A 375 -26.11 8.12 -4.62
N ARG A 376 -25.46 8.72 -5.60
CA ARG A 376 -23.99 8.72 -5.66
C ARG A 376 -23.52 9.37 -4.37
N THR A 377 -22.85 8.61 -3.54
CA THR A 377 -22.11 9.22 -2.43
C THR A 377 -21.03 10.07 -3.05
N HIS A 378 -21.26 11.38 -3.04
CA HIS A 378 -20.31 12.35 -3.54
C HIS A 378 -19.06 12.28 -2.67
N TYR A 379 -17.98 11.72 -3.22
CA TYR A 379 -16.65 11.85 -2.59
C TYR A 379 -16.23 13.30 -2.85
N PRO A 380 -15.91 14.09 -1.83
CA PRO A 380 -15.54 15.49 -2.06
C PRO A 380 -14.32 15.53 -2.98
N SER A 381 -14.45 16.22 -4.11
CA SER A 381 -13.32 16.54 -4.97
C SER A 381 -12.28 17.37 -4.19
N SER A 382 -11.06 17.48 -4.70
CA SER A 382 -10.03 18.31 -4.04
C SER A 382 -10.48 19.77 -3.86
N THR A 383 -11.45 20.24 -4.65
CA THR A 383 -12.14 21.54 -4.50
C THR A 383 -13.29 21.49 -3.49
N ASP A 384 -13.99 20.35 -3.34
CA ASP A 384 -15.10 20.18 -2.39
C ASP A 384 -14.61 19.90 -0.96
N ILE A 385 -13.33 19.54 -0.77
CA ILE A 385 -12.69 19.36 0.55
C ILE A 385 -12.71 20.68 1.37
N LEU A 386 -12.83 21.80 0.70
CA LEU A 386 -12.98 23.11 1.35
C LEU A 386 -14.36 23.31 2.00
N ASP A 387 -15.40 22.54 1.60
CA ASP A 387 -16.79 22.69 2.04
C ASP A 387 -17.35 21.54 2.89
N VAL A 388 -16.53 20.51 3.22
CA VAL A 388 -17.01 19.43 4.10
C VAL A 388 -17.19 19.96 5.52
N LYS A 389 -18.44 20.09 5.93
CA LYS A 389 -18.86 20.46 7.29
C LYS A 389 -18.55 19.30 8.23
N PHE A 390 -17.54 19.46 9.08
CA PHE A 390 -17.27 18.55 10.20
C PHE A 390 -17.78 19.18 11.50
N PRO A 391 -18.51 18.46 12.34
CA PRO A 391 -18.75 18.92 13.69
C PRO A 391 -17.38 19.08 14.39
N LEU A 392 -17.09 20.28 14.81
CA LEU A 392 -15.88 20.59 15.54
C LEU A 392 -15.98 20.02 16.96
N ASP A 393 -14.91 19.38 17.42
CA ASP A 393 -14.86 18.95 18.82
C ASP A 393 -14.83 20.18 19.75
N ASP A 394 -15.28 19.98 20.99
CA ASP A 394 -15.36 21.04 21.98
C ASP A 394 -14.00 21.69 22.27
N ASP A 395 -12.93 20.92 22.18
CA ASP A 395 -11.56 21.43 22.35
C ASP A 395 -11.17 22.41 21.24
N THR A 396 -11.57 22.12 20.01
CA THR A 396 -11.33 23.03 18.86
C THR A 396 -12.16 24.29 18.95
N LYS A 397 -13.45 24.18 19.34
CA LYS A 397 -14.33 25.34 19.57
C LYS A 397 -13.81 26.23 20.70
N ASN A 398 -13.39 25.63 21.81
CA ASN A 398 -12.83 26.36 22.94
C ASN A 398 -11.49 27.04 22.57
N ALA A 399 -10.65 26.37 21.81
CA ALA A 399 -9.39 26.95 21.32
C ALA A 399 -9.65 28.10 20.33
N ALA A 400 -10.66 28.00 19.46
CA ALA A 400 -11.05 29.09 18.55
C ALA A 400 -11.49 30.35 19.33
N ARG A 401 -12.37 30.16 20.30
CA ARG A 401 -12.82 31.25 21.19
C ARG A 401 -11.65 31.90 21.95
N PHE A 402 -10.75 31.06 22.44
CA PHE A 402 -9.57 31.52 23.18
C PHE A 402 -8.64 32.33 22.27
N VAL A 403 -8.37 31.84 21.05
CA VAL A 403 -7.51 32.51 20.05
C VAL A 403 -8.07 33.88 19.69
N VAL A 404 -9.37 33.96 19.39
CA VAL A 404 -10.04 35.22 19.03
C VAL A 404 -10.10 36.20 20.19
N SER A 405 -10.41 35.72 21.42
CA SER A 405 -10.53 36.60 22.60
C SER A 405 -9.19 37.18 23.08
N HIS A 406 -8.08 36.43 22.93
CA HIS A 406 -6.80 36.78 23.51
C HIS A 406 -5.72 37.14 22.47
N GLY A 407 -6.00 36.94 21.20
CA GLY A 407 -5.08 37.23 20.11
C GLY A 407 -3.86 36.27 20.03
N PHE A 408 -3.92 35.12 20.68
CA PHE A 408 -2.85 34.14 20.69
C PHE A 408 -2.94 33.22 19.45
N THR A 409 -1.96 33.24 18.58
CA THR A 409 -2.00 32.56 17.29
C THR A 409 -0.94 31.48 17.14
N SER A 410 -0.39 30.96 18.26
CA SER A 410 0.62 29.89 18.21
C SER A 410 0.16 28.62 18.93
N ALA A 411 0.65 27.46 18.46
CA ALA A 411 0.44 26.17 19.14
C ALA A 411 1.03 26.16 20.56
N SER A 412 2.09 26.90 20.80
CA SER A 412 2.74 27.02 22.11
C SER A 412 1.85 27.77 23.11
N ASP A 413 1.09 28.76 22.63
CA ASP A 413 0.14 29.50 23.46
C ASP A 413 -1.03 28.62 23.86
N LEU A 414 -1.61 27.88 22.92
CA LEU A 414 -2.68 26.93 23.21
C LEU A 414 -2.22 25.83 24.19
N GLN A 415 -0.99 25.32 24.02
CA GLN A 415 -0.40 24.36 24.97
C GLN A 415 -0.33 24.94 26.38
N ARG A 416 0.18 26.17 26.52
CA ARG A 416 0.44 26.81 27.79
C ARG A 416 -0.85 27.20 28.53
N HIS A 417 -1.82 27.71 27.81
CA HIS A 417 -3.01 28.31 28.41
C HIS A 417 -4.20 27.37 28.52
N LEU A 418 -4.32 26.40 27.58
CA LEU A 418 -5.41 25.42 27.59
C LEU A 418 -4.97 24.04 28.10
N GLY A 419 -3.70 23.89 28.53
CA GLY A 419 -3.23 22.64 29.16
C GLY A 419 -3.19 21.43 28.22
N MET A 420 -3.22 21.63 26.90
CA MET A 420 -3.22 20.54 25.94
C MET A 420 -1.80 20.20 25.47
N GLY A 421 -1.59 18.96 24.98
CA GLY A 421 -0.30 18.56 24.40
C GLY A 421 0.02 19.32 23.11
N TYR A 422 1.32 19.62 22.86
CA TYR A 422 1.76 20.40 21.71
C TYR A 422 1.25 19.86 20.35
N ALA A 423 1.24 18.53 20.17
CA ALA A 423 0.74 17.91 18.95
C ALA A 423 -0.77 18.17 18.72
N LYS A 424 -1.58 18.21 19.79
CA LYS A 424 -2.99 18.56 19.75
C LYS A 424 -3.17 20.04 19.45
N ALA A 425 -2.43 20.91 20.14
CA ALA A 425 -2.44 22.36 19.92
C ALA A 425 -2.08 22.71 18.46
N ARG A 426 -1.09 22.04 17.89
CA ARG A 426 -0.69 22.24 16.47
C ARG A 426 -1.83 21.84 15.51
N ARG A 427 -2.45 20.67 15.71
CA ARG A 427 -3.59 20.24 14.86
C ARG A 427 -4.75 21.19 14.93
N ILE A 428 -5.05 21.70 16.13
CA ILE A 428 -6.10 22.71 16.32
C ILE A 428 -5.75 23.98 15.55
N MET A 429 -4.52 24.49 15.68
CA MET A 429 -4.07 25.67 14.93
C MET A 429 -4.15 25.46 13.41
N ASP A 430 -3.82 24.28 12.89
CA ASP A 430 -3.95 23.94 11.47
C ASP A 430 -5.44 23.84 11.05
N THR A 431 -6.33 23.47 11.97
CA THR A 431 -7.78 23.51 11.76
C THR A 431 -8.31 24.93 11.74
N LEU A 432 -7.88 25.79 12.67
CA LEU A 432 -8.25 27.20 12.70
C LEU A 432 -7.78 27.97 11.47
N GLU A 433 -6.61 27.60 10.92
CA GLU A 433 -6.13 28.13 9.63
C GLU A 433 -7.06 27.74 8.48
N ARG A 434 -7.47 26.47 8.40
CA ARG A 434 -8.44 25.99 7.40
C ARG A 434 -9.82 26.63 7.53
N LEU A 435 -10.21 27.00 8.73
CA LEU A 435 -11.46 27.72 8.98
C LEU A 435 -11.36 29.22 8.67
N GLY A 436 -10.20 29.71 8.30
CA GLY A 436 -9.97 31.14 8.04
C GLY A 436 -9.97 32.00 9.30
N ILE A 437 -9.83 31.39 10.49
CA ILE A 437 -9.77 32.11 11.76
C ILE A 437 -8.38 32.70 11.99
N VAL A 438 -7.35 31.98 11.57
CA VAL A 438 -5.96 32.42 11.58
C VAL A 438 -5.32 32.25 10.20
N GLY A 439 -4.33 33.07 9.89
CA GLY A 439 -3.57 33.00 8.66
C GLY A 439 -2.52 31.88 8.66
N PRO A 440 -1.85 31.66 7.50
CA PRO A 440 -0.84 30.61 7.37
C PRO A 440 0.36 30.81 8.30
N SER A 441 1.01 29.70 8.66
CA SER A 441 2.19 29.72 9.50
C SER A 441 3.37 30.36 8.76
N THR A 442 3.92 31.44 9.32
CA THR A 442 5.10 32.14 8.79
C THR A 442 6.24 32.10 9.81
N ALA A 443 7.44 32.55 9.43
CA ALA A 443 8.57 32.69 10.33
C ALA A 443 8.31 33.66 11.50
N SER A 444 7.37 34.60 11.33
CA SER A 444 6.94 35.58 12.35
C SER A 444 5.69 35.13 13.13
N GLY A 445 5.17 33.93 12.91
CA GLY A 445 3.93 33.41 13.51
C GLY A 445 2.73 33.45 12.54
N ARG A 446 1.53 33.19 13.04
CA ARG A 446 0.27 33.31 12.29
C ARG A 446 -0.41 34.64 12.63
N THR A 447 -1.12 35.21 11.67
CA THR A 447 -1.96 36.39 11.89
C THR A 447 -3.37 35.96 12.30
N LEU A 448 -4.03 36.73 13.16
CA LEU A 448 -5.45 36.56 13.44
C LEU A 448 -6.25 37.18 12.29
N LEU A 449 -7.22 36.46 11.75
CA LEU A 449 -8.07 36.92 10.65
C LEU A 449 -9.49 37.26 11.11
N VAL A 450 -9.99 36.61 12.13
CA VAL A 450 -11.29 36.89 12.77
C VAL A 450 -11.03 37.56 14.10
N HIS A 451 -11.57 38.75 14.29
CA HIS A 451 -11.32 39.61 15.46
C HIS A 451 -12.52 39.78 16.37
N ASP A 452 -13.70 39.28 15.94
CA ASP A 452 -14.95 39.38 16.64
C ASP A 452 -15.52 38.01 17.00
N LEU A 453 -16.02 37.86 18.24
CA LEU A 453 -16.63 36.62 18.72
C LEU A 453 -17.94 36.29 18.02
N ASP A 454 -18.74 37.32 17.64
CA ASP A 454 -20.00 37.11 16.92
C ASP A 454 -19.75 36.59 15.49
N GLU A 455 -18.68 37.04 14.84
CA GLU A 455 -18.23 36.50 13.58
C GLU A 455 -17.72 35.08 13.70
N LEU A 456 -16.96 34.79 14.77
CA LEU A 456 -16.48 33.46 15.07
C LEU A 456 -17.64 32.47 15.29
N GLU A 457 -18.63 32.81 16.11
CA GLU A 457 -19.77 31.92 16.38
C GLU A 457 -20.55 31.60 15.10
N LYS A 458 -20.72 32.54 14.19
CA LYS A 458 -21.31 32.28 12.86
C LYS A 458 -20.51 31.28 12.04
N ILE A 459 -19.17 31.32 12.13
CA ILE A 459 -18.30 30.34 11.46
C ILE A 459 -18.45 28.97 12.11
N LEU A 460 -18.54 28.90 13.44
CA LEU A 460 -18.69 27.66 14.17
C LEU A 460 -20.08 27.03 13.99
N ASP A 461 -21.16 27.83 14.07
CA ASP A 461 -22.55 27.36 13.92
C ASP A 461 -22.85 26.86 12.50
N ASN A 462 -22.31 27.50 11.47
CA ASN A 462 -22.42 27.04 10.08
C ASN A 462 -21.79 25.66 9.84
N ARG A 463 -21.04 25.14 10.78
CA ARG A 463 -20.38 23.82 10.71
C ARG A 463 -21.11 22.73 11.51
N ASP A 464 -22.00 23.10 12.42
CA ASP A 464 -22.81 22.16 13.20
C ASP A 464 -24.16 21.83 12.54
N GLN A 465 -24.56 22.54 11.47
CA GLN A 465 -25.71 22.28 10.59
C GLN A 465 -25.27 21.55 9.32
#